data_e7324d847020e4ed79f1aaa3f6ab07e6
#
_entry.id   e7324d847020e4ed79f1aaa3f6ab07e6
#
_cell.length_a   1.000
_cell.length_b   1.000
_cell.length_c   1.000
_cell.angle_alpha   90.00
_cell.angle_beta   90.00
_cell.angle_gamma   90.00
#
_symmetry.space_group_name_H-M   'P 1'
#
loop_
_entity.id
_entity.type
_entity.pdbx_description
1 polymer ?
#
loop_
_entity_poly.entity_id
_entity_poly.type
_entity_poly.pdbx_seq_one_letter_code
_entity_poly.pdbx_strand_id
1 'polypeptide(L)'
;MEKFSLDSIAREQARRAAAAPAGRSAETVYGGHEHTLRQTVLAMTAGTSLAEHENPGEATVQVLRGRIRLTTGDTTWEGRSGDLLVVPGTRHALHAVEDSAILLTVSMAVHPDRPSAGTA
;
A
#
# COMPACT_ATOMS: atom_id res chain seq x y z
N MET A 1 -4.81 22.21 -9.76
CA MET A 1 -3.82 21.65 -8.82
C MET A 1 -4.53 21.16 -7.57
N GLU A 2 -4.16 19.97 -7.11
CA GLU A 2 -4.80 19.36 -5.95
C GLU A 2 -3.78 19.11 -4.85
N LYS A 3 -4.24 19.19 -3.61
CA LYS A 3 -3.40 18.93 -2.45
C LYS A 3 -4.19 18.13 -1.43
N PHE A 4 -3.55 17.10 -0.89
CA PHE A 4 -4.18 16.22 0.10
C PHE A 4 -3.34 16.20 1.36
N SER A 5 -4.00 16.26 2.52
CA SER A 5 -3.31 16.06 3.78
C SER A 5 -3.27 14.58 4.09
N LEU A 6 -2.13 13.95 3.81
CA LEU A 6 -1.98 12.52 4.09
C LEU A 6 -2.10 12.24 5.59
N ASP A 7 -1.66 13.17 6.42
CA ASP A 7 -1.77 13.00 7.87
C ASP A 7 -3.24 12.94 8.32
N SER A 8 -4.08 13.82 7.79
CA SER A 8 -5.51 13.82 8.12
C SER A 8 -6.19 12.55 7.61
N ILE A 9 -5.86 12.15 6.39
CA ILE A 9 -6.46 10.96 5.79
C ILE A 9 -6.02 9.71 6.57
N ALA A 10 -4.75 9.64 6.95
CA ALA A 10 -4.25 8.52 7.74
C ALA A 10 -4.98 8.40 9.08
N ARG A 11 -5.22 9.54 9.75
CA ARG A 11 -5.95 9.53 11.03
C ARG A 11 -7.38 9.04 10.85
N GLU A 12 -8.05 9.48 9.80
CA GLU A 12 -9.43 9.07 9.53
C GLU A 12 -9.49 7.58 9.21
N GLN A 13 -8.58 7.11 8.38
CA GLN A 13 -8.57 5.69 8.02
C GLN A 13 -8.18 4.82 9.21
N ALA A 14 -7.28 5.28 10.08
CA ALA A 14 -6.94 4.55 11.30
C ALA A 14 -8.16 4.38 12.20
N ARG A 15 -8.97 5.43 12.33
CA ARG A 15 -10.19 5.38 13.12
C ARG A 15 -11.19 4.38 12.53
N ARG A 16 -11.34 4.38 11.20
CA ARG A 16 -12.22 3.45 10.52
C ARG A 16 -11.72 2.02 10.63
N ALA A 17 -10.41 1.81 10.52
CA ALA A 17 -9.81 0.48 10.65
C ALA A 17 -10.07 -0.11 12.03
N ALA A 18 -9.97 0.73 13.07
CA ALA A 18 -10.21 0.29 14.43
C ALA A 18 -11.66 -0.17 14.66
N ALA A 19 -12.60 0.36 13.89
CA ALA A 19 -14.01 0.00 13.98
C ALA A 19 -14.41 -1.06 12.97
N ALA A 20 -13.56 -1.42 12.04
CA ALA A 20 -13.89 -2.36 10.97
C ALA A 20 -13.64 -3.79 11.43
N PRO A 21 -14.54 -4.74 11.10
CA PRO A 21 -14.33 -6.15 11.47
C PRO A 21 -13.04 -6.73 10.94
N ALA A 22 -12.60 -6.30 9.75
CA ALA A 22 -11.37 -6.80 9.14
C ALA A 22 -10.12 -6.09 9.67
N GLY A 23 -10.26 -5.05 10.49
CA GLY A 23 -9.14 -4.33 11.07
C GLY A 23 -8.41 -3.45 10.07
N ARG A 24 -9.02 -3.10 8.95
CA ARG A 24 -8.39 -2.25 7.96
C ARG A 24 -9.40 -1.37 7.25
N SER A 25 -8.91 -0.26 6.71
CA SER A 25 -9.70 0.69 5.96
C SER A 25 -8.79 1.43 4.99
N ALA A 26 -9.29 1.77 3.82
CA ALA A 26 -8.47 2.39 2.79
C ALA A 26 -9.25 3.46 2.05
N GLU A 27 -8.50 4.42 1.54
CA GLU A 27 -9.05 5.47 0.69
C GLU A 27 -8.08 5.74 -0.45
N THR A 28 -8.55 5.67 -1.69
CA THR A 28 -7.74 6.06 -2.83
C THR A 28 -7.73 7.59 -2.89
N VAL A 29 -6.55 8.17 -2.77
CA VAL A 29 -6.39 9.63 -2.71
C VAL A 29 -6.26 10.20 -4.10
N TYR A 30 -5.57 9.49 -4.97
CA TYR A 30 -5.32 9.96 -6.33
C TYR A 30 -5.24 8.77 -7.28
N GLY A 31 -5.68 9.01 -8.52
CA GLY A 31 -5.57 8.03 -9.57
C GLY A 31 -6.73 7.07 -9.58
N GLY A 32 -6.50 5.93 -10.19
CA GLY A 32 -7.51 4.89 -10.32
C GLY A 32 -7.75 4.54 -11.76
N HIS A 33 -9.01 4.37 -12.14
CA HIS A 33 -9.41 3.70 -13.37
C HIS A 33 -8.79 4.26 -14.65
N GLU A 34 -8.69 5.57 -14.80
CA GLU A 34 -8.20 6.19 -16.03
C GLU A 34 -6.79 6.75 -15.88
N HIS A 35 -6.08 6.35 -14.82
CA HIS A 35 -4.74 6.84 -14.56
C HIS A 35 -3.76 5.67 -14.50
N THR A 36 -2.51 5.93 -14.89
CA THR A 36 -1.47 4.92 -14.70
C THR A 36 -1.03 4.86 -13.25
N LEU A 37 -1.22 5.95 -12.50
CA LEU A 37 -0.83 6.03 -11.10
C LEU A 37 -2.04 5.86 -10.21
N ARG A 38 -1.87 5.10 -9.12
CA ARG A 38 -2.90 5.00 -8.08
C ARG A 38 -2.22 5.10 -6.72
N GLN A 39 -2.72 6.00 -5.89
CA GLN A 39 -2.19 6.20 -4.54
C GLN A 39 -3.31 6.03 -3.53
N THR A 40 -3.10 5.12 -2.59
CA THR A 40 -4.11 4.72 -1.62
C THR A 40 -3.52 4.81 -0.22
N VAL A 41 -4.24 5.46 0.69
CA VAL A 41 -3.91 5.41 2.11
C VAL A 41 -4.63 4.22 2.71
N LEU A 42 -3.88 3.31 3.30
CA LEU A 42 -4.40 2.11 3.93
C LEU A 42 -4.02 2.12 5.39
N ALA A 43 -5.01 1.96 6.27
CA ALA A 43 -4.76 1.82 7.70
C ALA A 43 -5.07 0.39 8.13
N MET A 44 -4.27 -0.13 9.06
CA MET A 44 -4.40 -1.49 9.57
C MET A 44 -4.16 -1.47 11.06
N THR A 45 -4.99 -2.19 11.80
CA THR A 45 -4.74 -2.37 13.24
C THR A 45 -3.65 -3.40 13.44
N ALA A 46 -2.98 -3.33 14.59
CA ALA A 46 -1.91 -4.28 14.94
C ALA A 46 -2.40 -5.72 14.78
N GLY A 47 -1.59 -6.54 14.13
CA GLY A 47 -1.92 -7.94 13.90
C GLY A 47 -2.68 -8.21 12.61
N THR A 48 -3.13 -7.17 11.91
CA THR A 48 -3.84 -7.33 10.64
C THR A 48 -2.84 -7.56 9.52
N SER A 49 -3.18 -8.44 8.59
CA SER A 49 -2.34 -8.74 7.44
C SER A 49 -3.14 -8.65 6.15
N LEU A 50 -2.45 -8.25 5.09
CA LEU A 50 -2.94 -8.44 3.73
C LEU A 50 -2.24 -9.66 3.16
N ALA A 51 -3.03 -10.61 2.67
CA ALA A 51 -2.50 -11.87 2.16
C ALA A 51 -1.60 -11.65 0.94
N GLU A 52 -0.82 -12.65 0.63
CA GLU A 52 0.08 -12.60 -0.53
C GLU A 52 -0.67 -12.25 -1.80
N HIS A 53 -0.07 -11.35 -2.56
CA HIS A 53 -0.59 -10.98 -3.88
C HIS A 53 0.57 -10.47 -4.73
N GLU A 54 0.33 -10.32 -6.01
CA GLU A 54 1.31 -9.79 -6.95
C GLU A 54 0.88 -8.40 -7.38
N ASN A 55 1.87 -7.57 -7.68
CA ASN A 55 1.60 -6.27 -8.28
C ASN A 55 1.62 -6.39 -9.79
N PRO A 56 0.62 -5.81 -10.48
CA PRO A 56 0.64 -5.81 -11.95
C PRO A 56 1.66 -4.84 -12.54
N GLY A 57 2.26 -3.98 -11.73
CA GLY A 57 3.25 -3.00 -12.14
C GLY A 57 4.23 -2.76 -11.01
N GLU A 58 4.72 -1.53 -10.93
CA GLU A 58 5.62 -1.13 -9.85
C GLU A 58 4.82 -0.61 -8.67
N ALA A 59 5.36 -0.80 -7.47
CA ALA A 59 4.70 -0.31 -6.27
C ALA A 59 5.70 0.10 -5.20
N THR A 60 5.34 1.11 -4.43
CA THR A 60 6.08 1.51 -3.24
C THR A 60 5.11 1.65 -2.08
N VAL A 61 5.64 1.44 -0.87
CA VAL A 61 4.91 1.64 0.37
C VAL A 61 5.66 2.66 1.20
N GLN A 62 5.01 3.77 1.50
CA GLN A 62 5.56 4.75 2.43
C GLN A 62 4.83 4.60 3.74
N VAL A 63 5.56 4.38 4.82
CA VAL A 63 4.95 4.24 6.14
C VAL A 63 4.67 5.63 6.69
N LEU A 64 3.39 5.94 6.90
CA LEU A 64 2.98 7.23 7.45
C LEU A 64 2.94 7.19 8.97
N ARG A 65 2.55 6.05 9.53
CA ARG A 65 2.44 5.84 10.98
C ARG A 65 2.65 4.38 11.31
N GLY A 66 3.24 4.11 12.47
CA GLY A 66 3.33 2.77 13.01
C GLY A 66 4.53 1.99 12.48
N ARG A 67 4.34 0.68 12.39
CA ARG A 67 5.38 -0.24 11.94
C ARG A 67 4.74 -1.40 11.19
N ILE A 68 5.29 -1.67 10.02
CA ILE A 68 4.80 -2.74 9.16
C ILE A 68 5.93 -3.70 8.82
N ARG A 69 5.53 -4.89 8.37
CA ARG A 69 6.45 -5.91 7.87
C ARG A 69 5.99 -6.32 6.49
N LEU A 70 6.92 -6.28 5.54
CA LEU A 70 6.68 -6.71 4.16
C LEU A 70 7.47 -7.99 3.94
N THR A 71 6.79 -9.06 3.57
CA THR A 71 7.41 -10.37 3.39
C THR A 71 7.24 -10.84 1.96
N THR A 72 8.34 -11.33 1.36
CA THR A 72 8.34 -11.96 0.06
C THR A 72 9.27 -13.17 0.12
N GLY A 73 8.74 -14.37 -0.09
CA GLY A 73 9.53 -15.59 0.05
C GLY A 73 10.17 -15.66 1.42
N ASP A 74 11.50 -15.73 1.45
CA ASP A 74 12.27 -15.81 2.69
C ASP A 74 12.70 -14.46 3.22
N THR A 75 12.41 -13.39 2.50
CA THR A 75 12.89 -12.06 2.84
C THR A 75 11.79 -11.28 3.55
N THR A 76 12.16 -10.64 4.66
CA THR A 76 11.24 -9.80 5.41
C THR A 76 11.89 -8.45 5.66
N TRP A 77 11.19 -7.39 5.34
CA TRP A 77 11.61 -6.03 5.62
C TRP A 77 10.64 -5.37 6.57
N GLU A 78 11.15 -4.59 7.52
CA GLU A 78 10.31 -3.77 8.38
C GLU A 78 10.44 -2.32 7.98
N GLY A 79 9.33 -1.59 8.08
CA GLY A 79 9.30 -0.16 7.84
C GLY A 79 8.62 0.54 8.99
N ARG A 80 9.15 1.71 9.34
CA ARG A 80 8.58 2.59 10.37
C ARG A 80 8.20 3.92 9.76
N SER A 81 7.49 4.71 10.54
CA SER A 81 7.06 6.03 10.12
C SER A 81 8.18 6.80 9.42
N GLY A 82 7.93 7.23 8.20
CA GLY A 82 8.90 7.92 7.37
C GLY A 82 9.69 7.04 6.40
N ASP A 83 9.62 5.73 6.53
CA ASP A 83 10.34 4.83 5.62
C ASP A 83 9.58 4.64 4.32
N LEU A 84 10.34 4.45 3.25
CA LEU A 84 9.80 4.10 1.94
C LEU A 84 10.35 2.73 1.57
N LEU A 85 9.45 1.79 1.30
CA LEU A 85 9.81 0.45 0.86
C LEU A 85 9.45 0.29 -0.62
N VAL A 86 10.39 -0.22 -1.41
CA VAL A 86 10.13 -0.57 -2.80
C VAL A 86 9.62 -2.00 -2.81
N VAL A 87 8.40 -2.18 -3.29
CA VAL A 87 7.75 -3.49 -3.24
C VAL A 87 8.28 -4.36 -4.38
N PRO A 88 8.77 -5.57 -4.08
CA PRO A 88 9.26 -6.45 -5.14
C PRO A 88 8.14 -6.86 -6.09
N GLY A 89 8.51 -7.19 -7.33
CA GLY A 89 7.55 -7.64 -8.34
C GLY A 89 7.02 -9.04 -8.11
N THR A 90 7.55 -9.75 -7.11
CA THR A 90 7.08 -11.09 -6.77
C THR A 90 5.94 -11.03 -5.76
N ARG A 91 5.35 -12.18 -5.47
CA ARG A 91 4.29 -12.25 -4.47
C ARG A 91 4.80 -11.78 -3.12
N HIS A 92 3.99 -11.01 -2.41
CA HIS A 92 4.37 -10.43 -1.13
C HIS A 92 3.14 -10.28 -0.24
N ALA A 93 3.38 -10.21 1.06
CA ALA A 93 2.36 -9.99 2.07
C ALA A 93 2.76 -8.82 2.95
N LEU A 94 1.77 -8.12 3.47
CA LEU A 94 1.97 -6.97 4.34
C LEU A 94 1.32 -7.24 5.68
N HIS A 95 2.07 -6.98 6.76
CA HIS A 95 1.60 -7.22 8.11
C HIS A 95 1.81 -5.98 8.98
N ALA A 96 0.79 -5.59 9.72
CA ALA A 96 0.90 -4.48 10.67
C ALA A 96 1.40 -5.00 12.00
N VAL A 97 2.62 -4.60 12.38
CA VAL A 97 3.19 -4.96 13.68
C VAL A 97 2.57 -4.10 14.78
N GLU A 98 2.26 -2.85 14.44
CA GLU A 98 1.54 -1.90 15.29
C GLU A 98 0.38 -1.35 14.48
N ASP A 99 -0.51 -0.61 15.12
CA ASP A 99 -1.50 0.16 14.37
C ASP A 99 -0.76 1.05 13.39
N SER A 100 -1.05 0.91 12.10
CA SER A 100 -0.25 1.54 11.06
C SER A 100 -1.10 2.15 9.97
N ALA A 101 -0.52 3.13 9.28
CA ALA A 101 -1.08 3.68 8.06
C ALA A 101 0.04 3.85 7.05
N ILE A 102 -0.24 3.47 5.82
CA ILE A 102 0.73 3.54 4.73
C ILE A 102 0.13 4.26 3.54
N LEU A 103 1.01 4.82 2.71
CA LEU A 103 0.65 5.28 1.38
C LEU A 103 1.17 4.26 0.38
N LEU A 104 0.26 3.57 -0.26
CA LEU A 104 0.59 2.60 -1.29
C LEU A 104 0.51 3.30 -2.64
N THR A 105 1.62 3.31 -3.37
CA THR A 105 1.67 3.87 -4.71
C THR A 105 1.88 2.75 -5.70
N VAL A 106 0.99 2.65 -6.67
CA VAL A 106 1.07 1.62 -7.71
C VAL A 106 1.06 2.29 -9.07
N SER A 107 2.00 1.89 -9.92
CA SER A 107 2.02 2.32 -11.31
C SER A 107 1.49 1.19 -12.16
N MET A 108 0.44 1.48 -12.92
CA MET A 108 -0.16 0.52 -13.84
C MET A 108 0.36 0.72 -15.25
N ALA A 109 1.40 1.55 -15.41
CA ALA A 109 1.95 1.85 -16.72
C ALA A 109 2.53 0.58 -17.35
N VAL A 110 2.33 0.46 -18.66
CA VAL A 110 2.85 -0.65 -19.45
C VAL A 110 4.09 -0.15 -20.19
N HIS A 111 5.18 -0.93 -20.13
CA HIS A 111 6.38 -0.60 -20.88
C HIS A 111 6.10 -0.72 -22.36
N PRO A 112 6.56 0.26 -23.17
CA PRO A 112 6.30 0.23 -24.62
C PRO A 112 6.88 -0.97 -25.34
N ASP A 113 7.94 -1.56 -24.80
CA ASP A 113 8.67 -2.64 -25.43
C ASP A 113 8.28 -4.02 -24.92
N ARG A 114 7.18 -4.10 -24.17
CA ARG A 114 6.64 -5.38 -23.74
C ARG A 114 5.12 -5.31 -23.67
N PRO A 115 4.43 -6.44 -23.91
CA PRO A 115 2.99 -6.44 -23.86
C PRO A 115 2.50 -6.13 -22.45
N SER A 116 1.29 -5.58 -22.36
CA SER A 116 0.63 -5.47 -21.09
C SER A 116 0.31 -6.87 -20.57
N ALA A 117 0.00 -6.96 -19.25
CA ALA A 117 -0.32 -8.24 -18.64
C ALA A 117 -1.48 -8.95 -19.34
N GLY A 118 -2.40 -8.18 -19.90
CA GLY A 118 -3.55 -8.76 -20.58
C GLY A 118 -3.33 -9.05 -22.05
N THR A 119 -2.17 -8.69 -22.62
CA THR A 119 -1.89 -8.84 -24.04
C THR A 119 -0.58 -9.53 -24.30
N ALA A 120 0.00 -10.12 -23.31
CA ALA A 120 1.28 -10.81 -23.43
C ALA A 120 1.27 -11.85 -24.52
#